data_7ca4b44b973d676e72362442a08e4e08
#
_entry.id   7ca4b44b973d676e72362442a08e4e08
#
_cell.length_a   1.000
_cell.length_b   1.000
_cell.length_c   1.000
_cell.angle_alpha   90.00
_cell.angle_beta   90.00
_cell.angle_gamma   90.00
#
_symmetry.space_group_name_H-M   'P 1'
#
loop_
_entity.id
_entity.type
_entity.pdbx_description
1 polymer ?
#
loop_
_entity_poly.entity_id
_entity_poly.type
_entity_poly.pdbx_seq_one_letter_code
_entity_poly.pdbx_strand_id
1 'polypeptide(L)'
;MRRSSATAVPTTSTTLLRDVSGDAQHARWGEFVARYRPMMEAFMLERFPSLDADEAIQRTLVALAQALPSYRYVPDEKGAFHNYLTGILRHRALRMKAAEVRRT
;
A
#
# COMPACT_ATOMS: atom_id res chain seq x y z
N MET A 1 20.15 9.37 -17.23
CA MET A 1 19.62 9.15 -16.68
C MET A 1 18.75 8.85 -16.06
N ARG A 2 18.41 8.54 -15.86
CA ARG A 2 17.72 8.25 -15.36
C ARG A 2 16.92 8.08 -14.50
N ARG A 3 16.21 7.82 -14.54
CA ARG A 3 15.32 7.78 -13.98
C ARG A 3 14.96 7.57 -12.81
N SER A 4 14.02 8.05 -12.35
CA SER A 4 14.02 7.93 -10.91
C SER A 4 13.48 6.59 -10.44
N SER A 5 14.26 5.85 -9.69
CA SER A 5 13.81 4.57 -9.18
C SER A 5 12.89 4.71 -7.97
N ALA A 6 12.78 5.92 -7.39
CA ALA A 6 11.98 6.12 -6.19
C ALA A 6 10.49 5.83 -6.39
N THR A 7 10.03 5.97 -7.63
CA THR A 7 8.62 5.72 -7.95
C THR A 7 8.40 4.37 -8.62
N ALA A 8 9.45 3.57 -8.77
CA ALA A 8 9.31 2.27 -9.40
C ALA A 8 8.48 1.33 -8.53
N VAL A 9 7.67 0.52 -9.18
CA VAL A 9 6.89 -0.49 -8.48
C VAL A 9 7.82 -1.60 -7.99
N PRO A 10 7.80 -1.92 -6.70
CA PRO A 10 8.66 -2.99 -6.19
C PRO A 10 8.28 -4.34 -6.78
N THR A 11 9.27 -5.22 -6.91
CA THR A 11 9.00 -6.60 -7.28
C THR A 11 8.30 -7.29 -6.11
N THR A 12 7.17 -7.91 -6.38
CA THR A 12 6.45 -8.63 -5.35
C THR A 12 7.20 -9.91 -5.01
N SER A 13 7.50 -10.09 -3.74
CA SER A 13 8.18 -11.29 -3.25
C SER A 13 7.14 -12.27 -2.71
N THR A 14 7.06 -13.45 -3.32
CA THR A 14 6.13 -14.49 -2.87
C THR A 14 6.41 -14.88 -1.41
N THR A 15 7.70 -15.02 -1.06
CA THR A 15 8.06 -15.40 0.30
C THR A 15 7.67 -14.32 1.30
N LEU A 16 7.92 -13.06 0.96
CA LEU A 16 7.60 -11.96 1.85
C LEU A 16 6.09 -11.86 2.06
N LEU A 17 5.31 -11.94 0.98
CA LEU A 17 3.86 -11.89 1.10
C LEU A 17 3.30 -13.03 1.92
N ARG A 18 3.84 -14.25 1.72
CA ARG A 18 3.39 -15.40 2.50
C ARG A 18 3.65 -15.20 3.97
N ASP A 19 4.84 -14.68 4.31
CA ASP A 19 5.21 -14.48 5.70
C ASP A 19 4.32 -13.45 6.39
N VAL A 20 4.07 -12.31 5.74
CA VAL A 20 3.28 -11.26 6.37
C VAL A 20 1.78 -11.54 6.33
N SER A 21 1.30 -12.30 5.33
CA SER A 21 -0.14 -12.57 5.25
C SER A 21 -0.60 -13.55 6.32
N GLY A 22 0.32 -14.31 6.90
CA GLY A 22 -0.03 -15.21 8.00
C GLY A 22 -0.10 -14.53 9.35
N ASP A 23 0.60 -13.39 9.51
CA ASP A 23 0.71 -12.74 10.80
C ASP A 23 1.18 -11.29 10.63
N ALA A 24 0.31 -10.33 10.94
CA ALA A 24 0.64 -8.92 10.83
C ALA A 24 1.79 -8.53 11.78
N GLN A 25 2.05 -9.34 12.80
CA GLN A 25 3.16 -9.11 13.72
C GLN A 25 4.43 -9.85 13.32
N HIS A 26 4.41 -10.51 12.17
CA HIS A 26 5.58 -11.23 11.70
C HIS A 26 6.79 -10.32 11.61
N ALA A 27 7.98 -10.89 11.89
CA ALA A 27 9.23 -10.11 11.89
C ALA A 27 9.50 -9.43 10.56
N ARG A 28 8.98 -9.96 9.45
CA ARG A 28 9.18 -9.37 8.13
C ARG A 28 8.19 -8.26 7.80
N TRP A 29 7.27 -7.92 8.72
CA TRP A 29 6.32 -6.84 8.47
C TRP A 29 7.04 -5.51 8.21
N GLY A 30 8.10 -5.22 9.00
CA GLY A 30 8.89 -4.02 8.79
C GLY A 30 9.55 -3.99 7.42
N GLU A 31 10.05 -5.14 6.95
CA GLU A 31 10.62 -5.25 5.62
C GLU A 31 9.56 -4.96 4.55
N PHE A 32 8.37 -5.49 4.74
CA PHE A 32 7.27 -5.27 3.81
C PHE A 32 6.93 -3.78 3.72
N VAL A 33 6.78 -3.13 4.88
CA VAL A 33 6.45 -1.70 4.92
C VAL A 33 7.54 -0.88 4.25
N ALA A 34 8.80 -1.18 4.57
CA ALA A 34 9.92 -0.44 3.99
C ALA A 34 9.96 -0.59 2.47
N ARG A 35 9.58 -1.76 1.96
CA ARG A 35 9.59 -2.01 0.52
C ARG A 35 8.50 -1.24 -0.21
N TYR A 36 7.32 -1.14 0.38
CA TYR A 36 6.17 -0.58 -0.32
C TYR A 36 5.84 0.86 0.04
N ARG A 37 6.37 1.38 1.15
CA ARG A 37 6.05 2.73 1.56
C ARG A 37 6.44 3.81 0.53
N PRO A 38 7.61 3.75 -0.10
CA PRO A 38 7.94 4.79 -1.08
C PRO A 38 6.95 4.85 -2.24
N MET A 39 6.46 3.71 -2.67
CA MET A 39 5.47 3.66 -3.75
C MET A 39 4.15 4.28 -3.29
N MET A 40 3.74 4.00 -2.05
CA MET A 40 2.51 4.57 -1.51
C MET A 40 2.62 6.08 -1.35
N GLU A 41 3.79 6.56 -0.90
CA GLU A 41 4.01 8.00 -0.77
C GLU A 41 3.95 8.70 -2.12
N ALA A 42 4.56 8.09 -3.16
CA ALA A 42 4.52 8.65 -4.51
C ALA A 42 3.09 8.69 -5.03
N PHE A 43 2.32 7.64 -4.78
CA PHE A 43 0.93 7.58 -5.21
C PHE A 43 0.12 8.71 -4.58
N MET A 44 0.28 8.92 -3.28
CA MET A 44 -0.46 9.97 -2.58
C MET A 44 -0.07 11.36 -3.07
N LEU A 45 1.22 11.59 -3.24
CA LEU A 45 1.69 12.88 -3.72
C LEU A 45 1.12 13.21 -5.10
N GLU A 46 1.05 12.21 -5.96
CA GLU A 46 0.57 12.41 -7.32
C GLU A 46 -0.95 12.55 -7.39
N ARG A 47 -1.68 11.72 -6.64
CA ARG A 47 -3.13 11.63 -6.79
C ARG A 47 -3.91 12.42 -5.75
N PHE A 48 -3.37 12.59 -4.57
CA PHE A 48 -4.08 13.24 -3.47
C PHE A 48 -3.13 14.17 -2.71
N PRO A 49 -2.55 15.17 -3.41
CA PRO A 49 -1.52 16.00 -2.78
C PRO A 49 -2.02 16.84 -1.60
N SER A 50 -3.31 17.06 -1.47
CA SER A 50 -3.86 17.86 -0.38
C SER A 50 -4.15 17.05 0.87
N LEU A 51 -4.05 15.72 0.81
CA LEU A 51 -4.33 14.87 1.96
C LEU A 51 -3.07 14.54 2.72
N ASP A 52 -3.25 14.18 3.99
CA ASP A 52 -2.16 13.69 4.83
C ASP A 52 -1.76 12.29 4.35
N ALA A 53 -0.63 12.20 3.65
CA ALA A 53 -0.16 10.94 3.09
C ALA A 53 0.16 9.93 4.19
N ASP A 54 0.78 10.38 5.28
CA ASP A 54 1.13 9.47 6.37
C ASP A 54 -0.12 8.82 6.96
N GLU A 55 -1.16 9.61 7.16
CA GLU A 55 -2.39 9.06 7.71
C GLU A 55 -3.05 8.07 6.75
N ALA A 56 -3.10 8.41 5.46
CA ALA A 56 -3.68 7.50 4.46
C ALA A 56 -2.91 6.18 4.42
N ILE A 57 -1.59 6.25 4.46
CA ILE A 57 -0.75 5.06 4.43
C ILE A 57 -0.96 4.24 5.70
N GLN A 58 -1.02 4.89 6.86
CA GLN A 58 -1.25 4.21 8.12
C GLN A 58 -2.56 3.44 8.10
N ARG A 59 -3.64 4.08 7.64
CA ARG A 59 -4.95 3.43 7.54
C ARG A 59 -4.92 2.27 6.56
N THR A 60 -4.17 2.44 5.46
CA THR A 60 -4.02 1.39 4.46
C THR A 60 -3.30 0.17 5.06
N LEU A 61 -2.24 0.42 5.82
CA LEU A 61 -1.48 -0.68 6.42
C LEU A 61 -2.33 -1.45 7.43
N VAL A 62 -3.16 -0.75 8.21
CA VAL A 62 -4.08 -1.42 9.14
C VAL A 62 -5.07 -2.29 8.37
N ALA A 63 -5.67 -1.75 7.32
CA ALA A 63 -6.63 -2.50 6.51
C ALA A 63 -5.97 -3.69 5.83
N LEU A 64 -4.74 -3.49 5.35
CA LEU A 64 -4.00 -4.56 4.69
C LEU A 64 -3.68 -5.69 5.67
N ALA A 65 -3.28 -5.35 6.89
CA ALA A 65 -2.97 -6.36 7.89
C ALA A 65 -4.19 -7.26 8.15
N GLN A 66 -5.38 -6.69 8.10
CA GLN A 66 -6.61 -7.45 8.31
C GLN A 66 -7.01 -8.24 7.08
N ALA A 67 -6.67 -7.77 5.89
CA ALA A 67 -7.11 -8.38 4.64
C ALA A 67 -6.16 -9.45 4.11
N LEU A 68 -4.86 -9.32 4.40
CA LEU A 68 -3.85 -10.23 3.83
C LEU A 68 -4.11 -11.71 4.09
N PRO A 69 -4.59 -12.12 5.29
CA PRO A 69 -4.84 -13.55 5.50
C PRO A 69 -5.80 -14.17 4.49
N SER A 70 -6.69 -13.36 3.90
CA SER A 70 -7.65 -13.84 2.90
C SER A 70 -7.19 -13.57 1.47
N TYR A 71 -6.09 -12.86 1.29
CA TYR A 71 -5.63 -12.49 -0.03
C TYR A 71 -4.97 -13.68 -0.72
N ARG A 72 -5.34 -13.91 -1.98
CA ARG A 72 -4.75 -14.97 -2.78
C ARG A 72 -3.79 -14.36 -3.79
N TYR A 73 -2.51 -14.52 -3.55
CA TYR A 73 -1.49 -14.02 -4.45
C TYR A 73 -1.31 -15.00 -5.60
N VAL A 74 -1.41 -14.48 -6.83
CA VAL A 74 -1.19 -15.26 -8.04
C VAL A 74 0.13 -14.79 -8.66
N PRO A 75 1.21 -15.58 -8.54
CA PRO A 75 2.54 -15.12 -8.97
C PRO A 75 2.65 -14.73 -10.44
N ASP A 76 1.82 -15.36 -11.29
CA ASP A 76 1.91 -15.11 -12.72
C ASP A 76 1.14 -13.87 -13.18
N GLU A 77 0.42 -13.22 -12.29
CA GLU A 77 -0.31 -12.00 -12.64
C GLU A 77 0.53 -10.79 -12.25
N LYS A 78 1.21 -10.22 -13.25
CA LYS A 78 2.05 -9.06 -13.03
C LYS A 78 1.22 -7.89 -12.54
N GLY A 79 1.70 -7.28 -11.47
CA GLY A 79 1.06 -6.10 -10.94
C GLY A 79 -0.20 -6.34 -10.14
N ALA A 80 -0.63 -7.60 -9.97
CA ALA A 80 -1.85 -7.88 -9.24
C ALA A 80 -1.80 -7.38 -7.81
N PHE A 81 -0.70 -7.65 -7.10
CA PHE A 81 -0.59 -7.19 -5.72
C PHE A 81 -0.43 -5.67 -5.65
N HIS A 82 0.30 -5.09 -6.59
CA HIS A 82 0.43 -3.62 -6.66
C HIS A 82 -0.95 -2.98 -6.81
N ASN A 83 -1.77 -3.51 -7.72
CA ASN A 83 -3.12 -2.97 -7.94
C ASN A 83 -4.00 -3.16 -6.72
N TYR A 84 -3.86 -4.29 -6.04
CA TYR A 84 -4.61 -4.56 -4.83
C TYR A 84 -4.26 -3.53 -3.75
N LEU A 85 -2.96 -3.30 -3.54
CA LEU A 85 -2.49 -2.36 -2.52
C LEU A 85 -2.90 -0.92 -2.85
N THR A 86 -2.71 -0.49 -4.10
CA THR A 86 -3.10 0.87 -4.49
C THR A 86 -4.60 1.05 -4.44
N GLY A 87 -5.36 -0.01 -4.67
CA GLY A 87 -6.81 0.02 -4.53
C GLY A 87 -7.24 0.32 -3.10
N ILE A 88 -6.60 -0.33 -2.12
CA ILE A 88 -6.88 -0.07 -0.72
C ILE A 88 -6.50 1.38 -0.37
N LEU A 89 -5.32 1.80 -0.79
CA LEU A 89 -4.84 3.15 -0.50
C LEU A 89 -5.77 4.21 -1.09
N ARG A 90 -6.17 4.03 -2.34
CA ARG A 90 -7.09 4.95 -3.00
C ARG A 90 -8.42 5.02 -2.28
N HIS A 91 -8.92 3.87 -1.85
CA HIS A 91 -10.20 3.82 -1.13
C HIS A 91 -10.11 4.61 0.18
N ARG A 92 -9.02 4.43 0.94
CA ARG A 92 -8.84 5.17 2.19
C ARG A 92 -8.69 6.66 1.94
N ALA A 93 -7.95 7.05 0.90
CA ALA A 93 -7.79 8.45 0.55
C ALA A 93 -9.12 9.09 0.18
N LEU A 94 -9.94 8.40 -0.59
CA LEU A 94 -11.25 8.91 -0.97
C LEU A 94 -12.16 9.09 0.24
N ARG A 95 -12.09 8.17 1.21
CA ARG A 95 -12.87 8.31 2.43
C ARG A 95 -12.42 9.49 3.26
N MET A 96 -11.11 9.72 3.33
CA MET A 96 -10.57 10.88 4.04
C MET A 96 -11.02 12.18 3.38
N LYS A 97 -10.99 12.21 2.05
CA LYS A 97 -11.42 13.40 1.31
C LYS A 97 -12.90 13.67 1.54
N ALA A 98 -13.72 12.65 1.53
CA ALA A 98 -15.15 12.80 1.79
C ALA A 98 -15.41 13.32 3.19
N ALA A 99 -14.63 12.85 4.18
CA ALA A 99 -14.78 13.31 5.55
C ALA A 99 -14.40 14.79 5.68
N GLU A 100 -13.36 15.23 4.96
CA GLU A 100 -12.98 16.64 4.95
C GLU A 100 -14.07 17.53 4.37
N VAL A 101 -14.65 17.10 3.27
CA VAL A 101 -15.73 17.85 2.65
C VAL A 101 -16.91 17.99 3.60
N ARG A 102 -17.24 16.92 4.34
CA ARG A 102 -18.35 16.97 5.27
C ARG A 102 -18.08 17.91 6.46
N ARG A 103 -16.80 18.10 6.81
CA ARG A 103 -16.46 18.99 7.93
C ARG A 103 -16.44 20.46 7.56
N THR A 104 -16.31 20.76 6.28
CA THR A 104 -16.41 22.13 5.82
C THR A 104 -17.83 22.43 5.44
#